data_a6a4d7166ae0cd81babfc0ea5ef47e56
#
_entry.id   a6a4d7166ae0cd81babfc0ea5ef47e56
#
_cell.length_a   1.000
_cell.length_b   1.000
_cell.length_c   1.000
_cell.angle_alpha   90.00
_cell.angle_beta   90.00
_cell.angle_gamma   90.00
#
_symmetry.space_group_name_H-M   'P 1'
#
loop_
_entity.id
_entity.type
_entity.pdbx_description
1 polymer ?
#
loop_
_entity_poly.entity_id
_entity_poly.type
_entity_poly.pdbx_seq_one_letter_code
_entity_poly.pdbx_strand_id
1 'polypeptide(L)'
;MSLRRKEYPRLRTEQGKVEWVTGLFFLLFLGILLCASLQMESFKSSARYLEDALAASNLASAVIDVEEYGRTHKVRIADVQKAYERYRTAMKGNLNLNEAWECPNRGLISGPVRVVNYTVYNVSGNDVEISHFDENGLLTEWQETLGNAEAPDGKIIENTGVYSEVRYRVSGVLGVEEEAHKGKLVDIVSDTEKGE
;
A
#
# COMPACT_ATOMS: atom_id res chain seq x y z
N MET A 1 7.63 77.29 -43.79
CA MET A 1 7.48 75.86 -44.11
C MET A 1 7.74 75.09 -42.84
N SER A 2 6.66 74.79 -42.06
CA SER A 2 6.78 74.18 -40.73
C SER A 2 6.62 72.67 -40.86
N LEU A 3 7.64 71.94 -40.50
CA LEU A 3 7.59 70.46 -40.45
C LEU A 3 6.93 70.02 -39.17
N ARG A 4 5.70 69.54 -39.24
CA ARG A 4 5.03 68.86 -38.15
C ARG A 4 5.70 67.54 -37.86
N ARG A 5 6.39 67.43 -36.71
CA ARG A 5 6.85 66.16 -36.12
C ARG A 5 5.62 65.36 -35.73
N LYS A 6 5.41 64.20 -36.37
CA LYS A 6 4.44 63.19 -35.92
C LYS A 6 4.96 62.57 -34.63
N GLU A 7 4.32 62.84 -33.51
CA GLU A 7 4.50 62.07 -32.28
C GLU A 7 3.80 60.72 -32.44
N TYR A 8 4.58 59.64 -32.42
CA TYR A 8 4.07 58.30 -32.31
C TYR A 8 3.73 57.99 -30.86
N PRO A 9 2.51 57.44 -30.57
CA PRO A 9 2.10 57.18 -29.20
C PRO A 9 2.94 56.07 -28.56
N ARG A 10 3.52 56.32 -27.41
CA ARG A 10 4.29 55.39 -26.56
C ARG A 10 3.37 54.33 -25.84
N LEU A 11 2.38 53.77 -26.50
CA LEU A 11 1.44 52.85 -25.88
C LEU A 11 1.88 51.36 -25.89
N ARG A 12 3.11 51.06 -26.38
CA ARG A 12 3.56 49.68 -26.57
C ARG A 12 4.38 49.06 -25.47
N THR A 13 4.82 49.86 -24.46
CA THR A 13 5.72 49.36 -23.42
C THR A 13 5.03 48.84 -22.17
N GLU A 14 3.79 49.26 -21.87
CA GLU A 14 3.07 48.77 -20.69
C GLU A 14 2.33 47.45 -20.94
N GLN A 15 1.75 47.27 -22.13
CA GLN A 15 1.11 45.98 -22.51
C GLN A 15 2.13 44.83 -22.53
N GLY A 16 3.32 45.03 -23.06
CA GLY A 16 4.36 44.01 -23.06
C GLY A 16 4.82 43.55 -21.68
N LYS A 17 4.78 44.46 -20.67
CA LYS A 17 5.12 44.12 -19.27
C LYS A 17 4.04 43.24 -18.64
N VAL A 18 2.76 43.52 -18.88
CA VAL A 18 1.64 42.74 -18.34
C VAL A 18 1.62 41.34 -18.96
N GLU A 19 1.83 41.19 -20.26
CA GLU A 19 1.91 39.93 -20.96
C GLU A 19 3.05 39.05 -20.42
N TRP A 20 4.22 39.65 -20.14
CA TRP A 20 5.38 38.93 -19.58
C TRP A 20 5.11 38.43 -18.15
N VAL A 21 4.50 39.24 -17.31
CA VAL A 21 4.12 38.85 -15.94
C VAL A 21 3.07 37.74 -15.97
N THR A 22 2.05 37.87 -16.82
CA THR A 22 1.03 36.83 -16.99
C THR A 22 1.63 35.50 -17.48
N GLY A 23 2.56 35.57 -18.46
CA GLY A 23 3.30 34.40 -18.94
C GLY A 23 4.13 33.72 -17.84
N LEU A 24 4.78 34.52 -16.97
CA LEU A 24 5.54 34.00 -15.83
C LEU A 24 4.63 33.28 -14.81
N PHE A 25 3.50 33.88 -14.46
CA PHE A 25 2.51 33.24 -13.57
C PHE A 25 1.96 31.95 -14.15
N PHE A 26 1.69 31.90 -15.45
CA PHE A 26 1.23 30.70 -16.12
C PHE A 26 2.28 29.58 -16.09
N LEU A 27 3.56 29.90 -16.31
CA LEU A 27 4.65 28.94 -16.20
C LEU A 27 4.83 28.41 -14.77
N LEU A 28 4.72 29.28 -13.75
CA LEU A 28 4.77 28.87 -12.35
C LEU A 28 3.60 27.95 -12.00
N PHE A 29 2.39 28.29 -12.46
CA PHE A 29 1.20 27.46 -12.24
C PHE A 29 1.33 26.08 -12.89
N LEU A 30 1.81 26.02 -14.15
CA LEU A 30 2.14 24.77 -14.82
C LEU A 30 3.19 23.94 -14.08
N GLY A 31 4.24 24.60 -13.56
CA GLY A 31 5.27 23.94 -12.74
C GLY A 31 4.70 23.31 -11.48
N ILE A 32 3.80 24.03 -10.76
CA ILE A 32 3.12 23.51 -9.57
C ILE A 32 2.24 22.30 -9.92
N LEU A 33 1.46 22.37 -11.01
CA LEU A 33 0.63 21.26 -11.47
C LEU A 33 1.48 20.02 -11.83
N LEU A 34 2.60 20.23 -12.50
CA LEU A 34 3.52 19.15 -12.84
C LEU A 34 4.10 18.49 -11.58
N CYS A 35 4.58 19.28 -10.61
CA CYS A 35 5.07 18.77 -9.33
C CYS A 35 4.00 17.98 -8.58
N ALA A 36 2.76 18.49 -8.51
CA ALA A 36 1.65 17.80 -7.88
C ALA A 36 1.33 16.46 -8.57
N SER A 37 1.36 16.42 -9.90
CA SER A 37 1.15 15.20 -10.68
C SER A 37 2.24 14.16 -10.44
N LEU A 38 3.50 14.56 -10.40
CA LEU A 38 4.63 13.67 -10.10
C LEU A 38 4.55 13.14 -8.66
N GLN A 39 4.14 13.96 -7.71
CA GLN A 39 3.96 13.54 -6.32
C GLN A 39 2.84 12.50 -6.19
N MET A 40 1.71 12.70 -6.85
CA MET A 40 0.61 11.75 -6.88
C MET A 40 1.04 10.39 -7.47
N GLU A 41 1.81 10.40 -8.55
CA GLU A 41 2.30 9.18 -9.19
C GLU A 41 3.32 8.44 -8.30
N SER A 42 4.17 9.17 -7.58
CA SER A 42 5.08 8.61 -6.58
C SER A 42 4.31 7.90 -5.47
N PHE A 43 3.25 8.50 -4.92
CA PHE A 43 2.43 7.89 -3.88
C PHE A 43 1.70 6.63 -4.38
N LYS A 44 1.13 6.66 -5.58
CA LYS A 44 0.50 5.49 -6.20
C LYS A 44 1.49 4.34 -6.43
N SER A 45 2.69 4.66 -6.88
CA SER A 45 3.75 3.68 -7.10
C SER A 45 4.19 3.03 -5.79
N SER A 46 4.37 3.82 -4.72
CA SER A 46 4.66 3.30 -3.38
C SER A 46 3.56 2.37 -2.87
N ALA A 47 2.29 2.77 -3.03
CA ALA A 47 1.15 1.98 -2.58
C ALA A 47 1.06 0.64 -3.32
N ARG A 48 1.29 0.60 -4.63
CA ARG A 48 1.34 -0.65 -5.41
C ARG A 48 2.50 -1.54 -5.00
N TYR A 49 3.69 -0.97 -4.84
CA TYR A 49 4.86 -1.71 -4.40
C TYR A 49 4.63 -2.37 -3.03
N LEU A 50 4.02 -1.64 -2.09
CA LEU A 50 3.63 -2.19 -0.79
C LEU A 50 2.57 -3.28 -0.92
N GLU A 51 1.57 -3.10 -1.77
CA GLU A 51 0.51 -4.08 -2.00
C GLU A 51 1.06 -5.41 -2.52
N ASP A 52 1.99 -5.35 -3.49
CA ASP A 52 2.65 -6.53 -4.04
C ASP A 52 3.52 -7.22 -2.98
N ALA A 53 4.27 -6.45 -2.17
CA ALA A 53 5.08 -6.98 -1.08
C ALA A 53 4.22 -7.65 0.01
N LEU A 54 3.08 -7.04 0.37
CA LEU A 54 2.10 -7.63 1.31
C LEU A 54 1.53 -8.93 0.76
N ALA A 55 1.06 -8.92 -0.50
CA ALA A 55 0.51 -10.12 -1.13
C ALA A 55 1.53 -11.26 -1.17
N ALA A 56 2.76 -11.00 -1.60
CA ALA A 56 3.83 -11.99 -1.63
C ALA A 56 4.20 -12.50 -0.22
N SER A 57 4.21 -11.63 0.79
CA SER A 57 4.55 -11.99 2.17
C SER A 57 3.43 -12.80 2.83
N ASN A 58 2.17 -12.45 2.59
CA ASN A 58 1.00 -13.21 3.05
C ASN A 58 1.02 -14.61 2.44
N LEU A 59 1.26 -14.72 1.13
CA LEU A 59 1.34 -16.01 0.46
C LEU A 59 2.51 -16.87 0.99
N ALA A 60 3.68 -16.27 1.21
CA ALA A 60 4.84 -16.97 1.78
C ALA A 60 4.61 -17.48 3.21
N SER A 61 3.76 -16.80 3.98
CA SER A 61 3.39 -17.21 5.34
C SER A 61 2.32 -18.29 5.39
N ALA A 62 1.48 -18.37 4.35
CA ALA A 62 0.31 -19.22 4.26
C ALA A 62 0.66 -20.68 3.95
N VAL A 63 1.47 -21.30 4.81
CA VAL A 63 1.86 -22.70 4.66
C VAL A 63 0.79 -23.61 5.27
N ILE A 64 0.12 -24.34 4.41
CA ILE A 64 -0.96 -25.25 4.78
C ILE A 64 -0.43 -26.50 5.49
N ASP A 65 -1.28 -27.10 6.32
CA ASP A 65 -1.05 -28.43 6.88
C ASP A 65 -1.30 -29.48 5.80
N VAL A 66 -0.20 -30.00 5.22
CA VAL A 66 -0.25 -30.96 4.12
C VAL A 66 -0.83 -32.30 4.58
N GLU A 67 -0.61 -32.69 5.83
CA GLU A 67 -1.12 -33.95 6.39
C GLU A 67 -2.64 -33.88 6.60
N GLU A 68 -3.13 -32.78 7.17
CA GLU A 68 -4.57 -32.54 7.31
C GLU A 68 -5.24 -32.41 5.95
N TYR A 69 -4.64 -31.68 5.02
CA TYR A 69 -5.14 -31.56 3.64
C TYR A 69 -5.24 -32.90 2.93
N GLY A 70 -4.23 -33.78 3.06
CA GLY A 70 -4.24 -35.09 2.46
C GLY A 70 -5.34 -36.03 2.99
N ARG A 71 -5.81 -35.81 4.23
CA ARG A 71 -6.88 -36.61 4.84
C ARG A 71 -8.27 -36.03 4.64
N THR A 72 -8.41 -34.72 4.67
CA THR A 72 -9.71 -34.03 4.79
C THR A 72 -10.01 -33.10 3.62
N HIS A 73 -9.04 -32.82 2.77
CA HIS A 73 -9.07 -31.80 1.72
C HIS A 73 -9.36 -30.38 2.25
N LYS A 74 -9.21 -30.16 3.55
CA LYS A 74 -9.38 -28.85 4.16
C LYS A 74 -8.07 -28.09 4.16
N VAL A 75 -8.13 -26.85 3.69
CA VAL A 75 -6.98 -25.92 3.74
C VAL A 75 -6.95 -25.28 5.12
N ARG A 76 -5.90 -25.51 5.88
CA ARG A 76 -5.69 -24.92 7.20
C ARG A 76 -4.23 -24.52 7.42
N ILE A 77 -4.02 -23.38 8.07
CA ILE A 77 -2.71 -22.94 8.56
C ILE A 77 -2.63 -23.33 10.03
N ALA A 78 -1.92 -24.43 10.34
CA ALA A 78 -1.91 -25.01 11.68
C ALA A 78 -1.04 -24.24 12.67
N ASP A 79 0.12 -23.74 12.22
CA ASP A 79 1.11 -23.04 13.07
C ASP A 79 1.09 -21.54 12.76
N VAL A 80 0.17 -20.83 13.40
CA VAL A 80 -0.04 -19.39 13.18
C VAL A 80 1.14 -18.55 13.67
N GLN A 81 1.85 -19.00 14.72
CA GLN A 81 3.05 -18.32 15.20
C GLN A 81 4.18 -18.36 14.16
N LYS A 82 4.40 -19.55 13.61
CA LYS A 82 5.40 -19.73 12.56
C LYS A 82 5.02 -19.05 11.25
N ALA A 83 3.71 -18.98 10.94
CA ALA A 83 3.20 -18.21 9.82
C ALA A 83 3.54 -16.72 9.99
N TYR A 84 3.33 -16.14 11.18
CA TYR A 84 3.68 -14.75 11.48
C TYR A 84 5.19 -14.49 11.35
N GLU A 85 6.04 -15.40 11.84
CA GLU A 85 7.50 -15.28 11.69
C GLU A 85 7.94 -15.33 10.22
N ARG A 86 7.35 -16.22 9.42
CA ARG A 86 7.60 -16.30 7.97
C ARG A 86 7.15 -15.02 7.25
N TYR A 87 5.97 -14.51 7.61
CA TYR A 87 5.47 -13.24 7.10
C TYR A 87 6.48 -12.11 7.33
N ARG A 88 6.94 -11.96 8.58
CA ARG A 88 7.92 -10.92 8.94
C ARG A 88 9.23 -11.06 8.16
N THR A 89 9.71 -12.29 8.00
CA THR A 89 10.92 -12.59 7.22
C THR A 89 10.73 -12.25 5.74
N ALA A 90 9.61 -12.68 5.14
CA ALA A 90 9.28 -12.41 3.76
C ALA A 90 9.10 -10.90 3.50
N MET A 91 8.43 -10.19 4.42
CA MET A 91 8.21 -8.75 4.33
C MET A 91 9.53 -7.96 4.35
N LYS A 92 10.46 -8.33 5.25
CA LYS A 92 11.81 -7.76 5.25
C LYS A 92 12.54 -7.99 3.92
N GLY A 93 12.45 -9.20 3.37
CA GLY A 93 13.07 -9.55 2.08
C GLY A 93 12.44 -8.80 0.91
N ASN A 94 11.11 -8.79 0.80
CA ASN A 94 10.38 -8.18 -0.32
C ASN A 94 10.54 -6.66 -0.39
N LEU A 95 10.67 -5.99 0.77
CA LEU A 95 10.90 -4.55 0.86
C LEU A 95 12.38 -4.18 1.06
N ASN A 96 13.27 -5.17 1.10
CA ASN A 96 14.71 -4.97 1.37
C ASN A 96 14.95 -4.14 2.64
N LEU A 97 14.26 -4.51 3.75
CA LEU A 97 14.37 -3.81 5.03
C LEU A 97 15.55 -4.34 5.84
N ASN A 98 16.20 -3.45 6.58
CA ASN A 98 17.20 -3.80 7.57
C ASN A 98 16.58 -4.37 8.86
N GLU A 99 17.40 -4.69 9.87
CA GLU A 99 16.92 -5.21 11.16
C GLU A 99 16.04 -4.22 11.93
N ALA A 100 16.19 -2.92 11.68
CA ALA A 100 15.34 -1.86 12.24
C ALA A 100 14.03 -1.64 11.45
N TRP A 101 13.75 -2.51 10.47
CA TRP A 101 12.60 -2.38 9.56
C TRP A 101 12.61 -1.11 8.70
N GLU A 102 13.79 -0.57 8.42
CA GLU A 102 13.99 0.60 7.57
C GLU A 102 14.50 0.19 6.19
N CYS A 103 14.04 0.89 5.15
CA CYS A 103 14.57 0.72 3.80
C CYS A 103 15.92 1.48 3.71
N PRO A 104 17.07 0.79 3.48
CA PRO A 104 18.39 1.43 3.44
C PRO A 104 18.55 2.34 2.23
N ASN A 105 17.85 2.07 1.16
CA ASN A 105 17.82 2.92 -0.02
C ASN A 105 16.63 3.87 0.10
N ARG A 106 16.88 5.16 0.32
CA ARG A 106 15.85 6.21 0.32
C ARG A 106 15.14 6.23 -1.03
N GLY A 107 14.14 5.37 -1.17
CA GLY A 107 13.31 5.24 -2.36
C GLY A 107 11.91 5.78 -2.12
N LEU A 108 10.92 4.99 -2.53
CA LEU A 108 9.50 5.33 -2.40
C LEU A 108 9.01 5.30 -0.93
N ILE A 109 9.71 4.58 -0.05
CA ILE A 109 9.38 4.43 1.38
C ILE A 109 10.47 5.10 2.20
N SER A 110 10.08 5.95 3.13
CA SER A 110 10.96 6.60 4.11
C SER A 110 10.63 6.14 5.53
N GLY A 111 11.67 5.97 6.36
CA GLY A 111 11.52 5.54 7.74
C GLY A 111 11.13 4.06 7.92
N PRO A 112 10.81 3.66 9.16
CA PRO A 112 10.50 2.29 9.49
C PRO A 112 9.11 1.88 9.00
N VAL A 113 9.01 0.67 8.46
CA VAL A 113 7.74 -0.02 8.17
C VAL A 113 7.31 -0.75 9.44
N ARG A 114 6.07 -0.58 9.87
CA ARG A 114 5.53 -1.24 11.07
C ARG A 114 4.37 -2.15 10.67
N VAL A 115 4.43 -3.40 11.11
CA VAL A 115 3.28 -4.31 11.00
C VAL A 115 2.26 -3.88 12.05
N VAL A 116 1.07 -3.50 11.60
CA VAL A 116 -0.04 -3.04 12.47
C VAL A 116 -0.98 -4.20 12.77
N ASN A 117 -1.16 -5.07 11.77
CA ASN A 117 -2.09 -6.19 11.83
C ASN A 117 -1.54 -7.35 11.00
N TYR A 118 -1.64 -8.55 11.56
CA TYR A 118 -1.46 -9.80 10.83
C TYR A 118 -2.50 -10.80 11.33
N THR A 119 -3.39 -11.25 10.46
CA THR A 119 -4.50 -12.12 10.83
C THR A 119 -4.57 -13.32 9.91
N VAL A 120 -4.66 -14.50 10.51
CA VAL A 120 -4.92 -15.76 9.83
C VAL A 120 -6.39 -16.11 10.02
N TYR A 121 -7.07 -16.43 8.93
CA TYR A 121 -8.44 -16.93 8.89
C TYR A 121 -8.42 -18.38 8.45
N ASN A 122 -8.81 -19.29 9.32
CA ASN A 122 -8.96 -20.70 9.01
C ASN A 122 -10.44 -21.04 8.88
N VAL A 123 -10.91 -21.28 7.66
CA VAL A 123 -12.31 -21.63 7.38
C VAL A 123 -12.50 -23.14 7.48
N SER A 124 -13.49 -23.58 8.28
CA SER A 124 -13.86 -24.98 8.42
C SER A 124 -15.38 -25.16 8.48
N GLY A 125 -16.00 -25.51 7.36
CA GLY A 125 -17.46 -25.60 7.25
C GLY A 125 -18.10 -24.22 7.39
N ASN A 126 -18.91 -24.04 8.43
CA ASN A 126 -19.59 -22.76 8.69
C ASN A 126 -18.88 -21.89 9.75
N ASP A 127 -17.72 -22.29 10.19
CA ASP A 127 -16.95 -21.59 11.22
C ASP A 127 -15.64 -21.03 10.68
N VAL A 128 -15.24 -19.87 11.17
CA VAL A 128 -13.97 -19.21 10.89
C VAL A 128 -13.19 -19.06 12.19
N GLU A 129 -12.06 -19.74 12.32
CA GLU A 129 -11.10 -19.55 13.39
C GLU A 129 -10.17 -18.39 13.00
N ILE A 130 -10.13 -17.37 13.85
CA ILE A 130 -9.39 -16.12 13.58
C ILE A 130 -8.25 -16.01 14.58
N SER A 131 -7.02 -15.92 14.08
CA SER A 131 -5.81 -15.72 14.88
C SER A 131 -5.18 -14.39 14.47
N HIS A 132 -5.22 -13.41 15.36
CA HIS A 132 -4.83 -12.04 15.12
C HIS A 132 -3.58 -11.67 15.94
N PHE A 133 -2.58 -11.10 15.29
CA PHE A 133 -1.40 -10.47 15.90
C PHE A 133 -1.51 -8.95 15.78
N ASP A 134 -1.46 -8.28 16.91
CA ASP A 134 -1.44 -6.81 16.97
C ASP A 134 -0.06 -6.22 16.60
N GLU A 135 0.07 -4.90 16.68
CA GLU A 135 1.33 -4.18 16.39
C GLU A 135 2.49 -4.55 17.35
N ASN A 136 2.19 -5.12 18.52
CA ASN A 136 3.17 -5.59 19.49
C ASN A 136 3.52 -7.07 19.27
N GLY A 137 2.83 -7.75 18.36
CA GLY A 137 2.97 -9.18 18.10
C GLY A 137 2.23 -10.04 19.15
N LEU A 138 1.24 -9.48 19.85
CA LEU A 138 0.40 -10.22 20.78
C LEU A 138 -0.68 -10.97 20.03
N LEU A 139 -0.74 -12.30 20.23
CA LEU A 139 -1.73 -13.17 19.61
C LEU A 139 -3.05 -13.11 20.39
N THR A 140 -4.14 -12.93 19.68
CA THR A 140 -5.52 -13.08 20.16
C THR A 140 -6.26 -14.02 19.20
N GLU A 141 -7.05 -14.95 19.77
CA GLU A 141 -7.78 -15.95 18.99
C GLU A 141 -9.26 -15.94 19.37
N TRP A 142 -10.12 -16.05 18.34
CA TRP A 142 -11.57 -16.18 18.51
C TRP A 142 -12.17 -16.92 17.31
N GLN A 143 -13.48 -17.20 17.37
CA GLN A 143 -14.23 -17.83 16.30
C GLN A 143 -15.42 -16.98 15.90
N GLU A 144 -15.74 -17.00 14.62
CA GLU A 144 -16.92 -16.36 14.04
C GLU A 144 -17.60 -17.32 13.04
N THR A 145 -18.85 -17.01 12.73
CA THR A 145 -19.60 -17.76 11.70
C THR A 145 -19.20 -17.25 10.31
N LEU A 146 -19.03 -18.15 9.36
CA LEU A 146 -18.80 -17.81 7.96
C LEU A 146 -19.90 -16.88 7.43
N GLY A 147 -19.51 -15.83 6.75
CA GLY A 147 -20.38 -14.75 6.29
C GLY A 147 -20.53 -13.58 7.26
N ASN A 148 -20.14 -13.74 8.54
CA ASN A 148 -20.05 -12.63 9.50
C ASN A 148 -18.59 -12.19 9.71
N ALA A 149 -17.64 -13.09 9.48
CA ALA A 149 -16.23 -12.76 9.56
C ALA A 149 -15.84 -11.81 8.43
N GLU A 150 -15.30 -10.65 8.80
CA GLU A 150 -14.90 -9.58 7.88
C GLU A 150 -13.45 -9.19 8.15
N ALA A 151 -12.67 -9.00 7.07
CA ALA A 151 -11.33 -8.45 7.16
C ALA A 151 -11.39 -6.92 7.37
N PRO A 152 -10.33 -6.30 7.92
CA PRO A 152 -10.29 -4.85 8.15
C PRO A 152 -10.44 -4.00 6.90
N ASP A 153 -10.26 -4.55 5.70
CA ASP A 153 -10.50 -3.89 4.42
C ASP A 153 -11.96 -3.99 3.92
N GLY A 154 -12.87 -4.53 4.75
CA GLY A 154 -14.29 -4.66 4.46
C GLY A 154 -14.67 -5.88 3.61
N LYS A 155 -13.72 -6.81 3.38
CA LYS A 155 -14.03 -8.04 2.64
C LYS A 155 -14.54 -9.12 3.58
N ILE A 156 -15.62 -9.77 3.17
CA ILE A 156 -16.15 -10.95 3.85
C ILE A 156 -15.17 -12.12 3.61
N ILE A 157 -14.90 -12.86 4.68
CA ILE A 157 -14.05 -14.05 4.62
C ILE A 157 -14.87 -15.22 4.08
N GLU A 158 -14.48 -15.74 2.94
CA GLU A 158 -15.09 -16.90 2.29
C GLU A 158 -14.18 -18.13 2.33
N ASN A 159 -12.87 -17.91 2.33
CA ASN A 159 -11.85 -18.96 2.26
C ASN A 159 -10.80 -18.77 3.36
N THR A 160 -10.06 -19.85 3.65
CA THR A 160 -8.85 -19.74 4.47
C THR A 160 -7.88 -18.77 3.81
N GLY A 161 -7.36 -17.82 4.59
CA GLY A 161 -6.55 -16.74 4.06
C GLY A 161 -5.74 -16.02 5.12
N VAL A 162 -4.95 -15.08 4.65
CA VAL A 162 -4.11 -14.22 5.49
C VAL A 162 -4.34 -12.76 5.13
N TYR A 163 -4.65 -11.96 6.12
CA TYR A 163 -4.67 -10.50 6.02
C TYR A 163 -3.47 -9.92 6.74
N SER A 164 -2.86 -8.92 6.16
CA SER A 164 -1.85 -8.12 6.86
C SER A 164 -1.99 -6.65 6.52
N GLU A 165 -1.61 -5.79 7.47
CA GLU A 165 -1.58 -4.35 7.33
C GLU A 165 -0.28 -3.78 7.87
N VAL A 166 0.29 -2.85 7.13
CA VAL A 166 1.50 -2.11 7.53
C VAL A 166 1.27 -0.62 7.50
N ARG A 167 1.96 0.07 8.41
CA ARG A 167 2.11 1.51 8.46
C ARG A 167 3.51 1.88 7.99
N TYR A 168 3.61 2.88 7.13
CA TYR A 168 4.86 3.31 6.52
C TYR A 168 4.82 4.80 6.21
N ARG A 169 5.97 5.39 5.88
CA ARG A 169 6.05 6.77 5.41
C ARG A 169 6.43 6.81 3.94
N VAL A 170 5.87 7.75 3.22
CA VAL A 170 6.19 8.02 1.82
C VAL A 170 6.84 9.38 1.72
N SER A 171 7.97 9.47 1.04
CA SER A 171 8.61 10.73 0.70
C SER A 171 8.09 11.25 -0.63
N GLY A 172 7.48 12.42 -0.61
CA GLY A 172 7.06 13.13 -1.83
C GLY A 172 8.22 13.86 -2.53
N VAL A 173 7.99 14.28 -3.76
CA VAL A 173 8.98 14.97 -4.63
C VAL A 173 9.55 16.23 -3.99
N LEU A 174 8.79 16.90 -3.14
CA LEU A 174 9.19 18.14 -2.45
C LEU A 174 9.72 17.90 -1.02
N GLY A 175 10.06 16.65 -0.67
CA GLY A 175 10.52 16.29 0.68
C GLY A 175 9.41 16.29 1.74
N VAL A 176 8.15 16.35 1.35
CA VAL A 176 7.02 16.17 2.24
C VAL A 176 6.90 14.67 2.55
N GLU A 177 6.96 14.32 3.83
CA GLU A 177 6.72 12.94 4.29
C GLU A 177 5.28 12.81 4.79
N GLU A 178 4.62 11.74 4.38
CA GLU A 178 3.26 11.43 4.81
C GLU A 178 3.19 9.98 5.30
N GLU A 179 2.48 9.77 6.41
CA GLU A 179 2.21 8.45 6.95
C GLU A 179 1.02 7.83 6.23
N ALA A 180 1.18 6.60 5.78
CA ALA A 180 0.17 5.85 5.06
C ALA A 180 0.02 4.44 5.64
N HIS A 181 -1.14 3.86 5.44
CA HIS A 181 -1.48 2.49 5.79
C HIS A 181 -1.82 1.70 4.53
N LYS A 182 -1.40 0.45 4.48
CA LYS A 182 -1.78 -0.46 3.41
C LYS A 182 -2.04 -1.84 3.97
N GLY A 183 -3.23 -2.37 3.68
CA GLY A 183 -3.62 -3.74 4.02
C GLY A 183 -3.87 -4.57 2.77
N LYS A 184 -3.75 -5.90 2.91
CA LYS A 184 -4.03 -6.87 1.84
C LYS A 184 -4.50 -8.21 2.41
N LEU A 185 -5.66 -8.67 1.97
CA LEU A 185 -6.12 -10.04 2.15
C LEU A 185 -5.65 -10.91 0.98
N VAL A 186 -5.17 -12.11 1.28
CA VAL A 186 -4.82 -13.15 0.29
C VAL A 186 -5.52 -14.44 0.70
N ASP A 187 -6.38 -14.93 -0.17
CA ASP A 187 -7.10 -16.18 0.01
C ASP A 187 -6.28 -17.37 -0.50
N ILE A 188 -6.37 -18.48 0.22
CA ILE A 188 -5.79 -19.76 -0.19
C ILE A 188 -6.95 -20.63 -0.69
N VAL A 189 -7.02 -20.79 -2.00
CA VAL A 189 -8.09 -21.58 -2.63
C VAL A 189 -7.55 -22.97 -2.98
N SER A 190 -8.27 -24.03 -2.61
CA SER A 190 -7.96 -25.38 -3.12
C SER A 190 -8.58 -25.56 -4.51
N ASP A 191 -7.83 -26.14 -5.45
CA ASP A 191 -8.31 -26.42 -6.82
C ASP A 191 -9.50 -27.43 -6.87
N THR A 192 -9.87 -28.01 -5.71
CA THR A 192 -10.92 -29.04 -5.62
C THR A 192 -12.34 -28.48 -5.68
N GLU A 193 -12.56 -27.19 -5.47
CA GLU A 193 -13.91 -26.60 -5.48
C GLU A 193 -14.41 -26.12 -6.85
N LYS A 194 -13.62 -26.25 -7.92
CA LYS A 194 -14.02 -25.86 -9.29
C LYS A 194 -14.56 -27.01 -10.16
N GLY A 195 -14.90 -28.12 -9.57
CA GLY A 195 -15.28 -29.34 -10.29
C GLY A 195 -16.63 -29.96 -9.89
N GLU A 196 -17.71 -29.14 -9.75
CA GLU A 196 -19.10 -29.63 -9.83
C GLU A 196 -19.95 -28.64 -10.62
#